data_d69bb821b81502f83e59969a606fbd0c
#
_entry.id   d69bb821b81502f83e59969a606fbd0c
#
_cell.length_a   1.000
_cell.length_b   1.000
_cell.length_c   1.000
_cell.angle_alpha   90.00
_cell.angle_beta   90.00
_cell.angle_gamma   90.00
#
_symmetry.space_group_name_H-M   'P 1'
#
loop_
_entity.id
_entity.type
_entity.pdbx_description
1 polymer ?
#
loop_
_entity_poly.entity_id
_entity_poly.type
_entity_poly.pdbx_seq_one_letter_code
_entity_poly.pdbx_strand_id
1 'polypeptide(L)'
;TEAKTEATEAASDDATEATEADASATGAIAAPSTDGWDDSKKIYAYSWDEDFSKKMKVVLDKFPEYKDYVEFVTLGVGGTTDEYKTAIDTALTSGDKYPSLIPADNDVAKYWSEDDTKTANLTDLGFTDDVMANSYDFAKQYGTYNGELKAVTWQATAGSVFYRRDIAKEVLGSDDPETVQAALADWDKFFETADKLKNAGYKIVSGPSDVKYAIWDTQSQPWVTDDGSSEKLTLDGAVTEYLETGKKIYDGGYSNNTALWDSSWAADMANDSKVFCYFGCPWFIGSMQGNGAVDGNWGAVTGPTSYHWGGTYVMVGKDTPNPELCAFLLYELTCDPDVGVDITNKTGDCVNNKAANERLINGELSSENAAQKFLGGQNPIEVWAASAEGINLSNTTYQDASIKAFIDEAATAYNSNTYTSVDDAVKYIEDKCASELGISK
;
A
#
# COMPACT_ATOMS: atom_id res chain seq x y z
N THR A 1 40.58 58.83 -26.01
CA THR A 1 40.57 58.16 -27.32
C THR A 1 39.73 56.92 -27.21
N GLU A 2 38.47 57.00 -27.54
CA GLU A 2 37.80 56.68 -28.79
C GLU A 2 38.13 55.22 -29.25
N ALA A 3 37.20 54.29 -29.46
CA ALA A 3 36.12 54.40 -30.43
C ALA A 3 34.99 53.40 -30.15
N LYS A 4 33.75 53.86 -30.40
CA LYS A 4 32.55 53.10 -30.71
C LYS A 4 32.76 52.10 -31.87
N THR A 5 32.04 51.00 -31.85
CA THR A 5 31.35 50.54 -33.07
C THR A 5 30.08 49.75 -32.69
N GLU A 6 28.98 50.18 -33.27
CA GLU A 6 27.64 49.57 -33.36
C GLU A 6 27.67 48.37 -34.34
N ALA A 7 26.72 47.51 -34.15
CA ALA A 7 25.85 46.86 -35.15
C ALA A 7 25.51 45.43 -34.71
N THR A 8 24.45 44.81 -34.85
CA THR A 8 23.14 44.94 -35.49
C THR A 8 22.40 43.65 -35.12
N GLU A 9 21.09 43.80 -34.88
CA GLU A 9 20.14 42.67 -34.73
C GLU A 9 20.18 41.69 -35.90
N ALA A 10 20.05 40.41 -35.58
CA ALA A 10 19.40 39.46 -36.49
C ALA A 10 18.69 38.38 -35.60
N ALA A 11 17.35 38.50 -35.59
CA ALA A 11 16.46 37.45 -35.15
C ALA A 11 16.60 36.23 -36.08
N SER A 12 16.68 35.05 -35.52
CA SER A 12 16.33 33.83 -36.23
C SER A 12 15.50 32.98 -35.29
N ASP A 13 14.21 32.87 -35.62
CA ASP A 13 13.32 31.81 -35.20
C ASP A 13 14.01 30.45 -35.48
N ASP A 14 14.20 29.67 -34.45
CA ASP A 14 14.44 28.26 -34.60
C ASP A 14 13.56 27.52 -33.58
N ALA A 15 12.35 27.16 -34.04
CA ALA A 15 11.49 26.20 -33.38
C ALA A 15 12.17 24.85 -33.49
N THR A 16 12.84 24.43 -32.44
CA THR A 16 13.40 23.08 -32.37
C THR A 16 12.27 22.09 -32.13
N GLU A 17 11.94 21.34 -33.17
CA GLU A 17 11.21 20.07 -33.08
C GLU A 17 11.87 19.22 -31.97
N ALA A 18 11.10 18.86 -30.94
CA ALA A 18 11.50 17.85 -29.98
C ALA A 18 11.53 16.51 -30.72
N THR A 19 12.73 16.01 -30.93
CA THR A 19 12.94 14.72 -31.60
C THR A 19 12.73 13.57 -30.62
N GLU A 20 12.07 12.51 -31.12
CA GLU A 20 11.83 11.20 -30.47
C GLU A 20 13.10 10.48 -29.91
N ALA A 21 14.24 11.12 -29.88
CA ALA A 21 15.53 10.50 -29.52
C ALA A 21 15.89 10.57 -28.02
N ASP A 22 15.06 11.24 -27.19
CA ASP A 22 15.44 11.49 -25.77
C ASP A 22 14.82 10.48 -24.78
N ALA A 23 13.79 9.74 -25.18
CA ALA A 23 13.13 8.76 -24.29
C ALA A 23 13.99 7.49 -24.04
N SER A 24 14.87 7.12 -24.96
CA SER A 24 15.70 5.91 -24.80
C SER A 24 16.91 6.09 -23.89
N ALA A 25 17.26 7.33 -23.55
CA ALA A 25 18.39 7.64 -22.68
C ALA A 25 18.03 7.72 -21.18
N THR A 26 16.73 7.73 -20.84
CA THR A 26 16.23 7.92 -19.45
C THR A 26 15.54 6.69 -18.87
N GLY A 27 15.42 5.58 -19.61
CA GLY A 27 14.69 4.40 -19.16
C GLY A 27 13.14 4.56 -19.19
N ALA A 28 12.61 5.67 -19.70
CA ALA A 28 11.15 5.92 -19.76
C ALA A 28 10.45 5.04 -20.80
N ILE A 29 9.21 4.63 -20.52
CA ILE A 29 8.34 3.98 -21.52
C ILE A 29 7.71 5.08 -22.38
N ALA A 30 7.94 5.01 -23.71
CA ALA A 30 7.51 6.05 -24.63
C ALA A 30 5.96 6.10 -24.77
N ALA A 31 5.44 7.32 -24.92
CA ALA A 31 4.03 7.56 -25.21
C ALA A 31 3.69 7.01 -26.62
N PRO A 32 2.69 6.12 -26.76
CA PRO A 32 2.32 5.59 -28.08
C PRO A 32 1.57 6.65 -28.91
N SER A 33 1.82 6.69 -30.24
CA SER A 33 1.03 7.54 -31.13
C SER A 33 -0.41 7.06 -31.23
N THR A 34 -1.37 7.98 -31.21
CA THR A 34 -2.78 7.68 -31.42
C THR A 34 -3.20 7.68 -32.90
N ASP A 35 -2.24 7.89 -33.82
CA ASP A 35 -2.51 7.96 -35.24
C ASP A 35 -3.13 6.65 -35.77
N GLY A 36 -4.32 6.76 -36.37
CA GLY A 36 -5.04 5.61 -36.91
C GLY A 36 -5.72 4.72 -35.87
N TRP A 37 -5.77 5.12 -34.59
CA TRP A 37 -6.53 4.39 -33.59
C TRP A 37 -8.03 4.58 -33.79
N ASP A 38 -8.79 3.52 -33.51
CA ASP A 38 -10.23 3.47 -33.44
C ASP A 38 -10.69 2.79 -32.14
N ASP A 39 -11.98 2.51 -32.02
CA ASP A 39 -12.54 1.89 -30.81
C ASP A 39 -11.95 0.50 -30.48
N SER A 40 -11.30 -0.17 -31.44
CA SER A 40 -10.61 -1.44 -31.19
C SER A 40 -9.34 -1.30 -30.32
N LYS A 41 -8.84 -0.07 -30.18
CA LYS A 41 -7.70 0.27 -29.32
C LYS A 41 -8.09 0.70 -27.91
N LYS A 42 -9.39 0.73 -27.60
CA LYS A 42 -9.86 1.02 -26.23
C LYS A 42 -9.41 -0.05 -25.27
N ILE A 43 -8.97 0.41 -24.09
CA ILE A 43 -8.64 -0.43 -22.94
C ILE A 43 -9.69 -0.25 -21.84
N TYR A 44 -9.94 -1.31 -21.11
CA TYR A 44 -10.86 -1.32 -19.99
C TYR A 44 -10.08 -1.54 -18.69
N ALA A 45 -10.24 -0.61 -17.75
CA ALA A 45 -9.63 -0.65 -16.44
C ALA A 45 -10.68 -1.02 -15.39
N TYR A 46 -10.60 -2.24 -14.91
CA TYR A 46 -11.54 -2.75 -13.90
C TYR A 46 -11.05 -2.39 -12.49
N SER A 47 -11.97 -1.98 -11.62
CA SER A 47 -11.68 -1.73 -10.20
C SER A 47 -12.90 -2.07 -9.35
N TRP A 48 -12.65 -2.37 -8.07
CA TRP A 48 -13.74 -2.57 -7.10
C TRP A 48 -14.38 -1.25 -6.66
N ASP A 49 -13.60 -0.15 -6.63
CA ASP A 49 -14.04 1.20 -6.26
C ASP A 49 -13.47 2.26 -7.21
N GLU A 50 -13.60 3.53 -6.83
CA GLU A 50 -13.16 4.66 -7.65
C GLU A 50 -11.71 5.09 -7.39
N ASP A 51 -10.97 4.48 -6.46
CA ASP A 51 -9.65 4.98 -6.08
C ASP A 51 -8.67 4.91 -7.25
N PHE A 52 -8.58 3.76 -7.92
CA PHE A 52 -7.74 3.62 -9.11
C PHE A 52 -8.08 4.67 -10.20
N SER A 53 -9.37 4.86 -10.47
CA SER A 53 -9.80 5.82 -11.50
C SER A 53 -9.44 7.26 -11.14
N LYS A 54 -9.46 7.62 -9.85
CA LYS A 54 -9.04 8.95 -9.36
C LYS A 54 -7.55 9.18 -9.58
N LYS A 55 -6.72 8.17 -9.31
CA LYS A 55 -5.27 8.24 -9.55
C LYS A 55 -4.94 8.28 -11.04
N MET A 56 -5.54 7.40 -11.83
CA MET A 56 -5.34 7.37 -13.28
C MET A 56 -5.81 8.66 -13.97
N LYS A 57 -6.82 9.34 -13.44
CA LYS A 57 -7.23 10.67 -13.95
C LYS A 57 -6.13 11.71 -13.82
N VAL A 58 -5.24 11.62 -12.83
CA VAL A 58 -4.08 12.52 -12.73
C VAL A 58 -3.17 12.34 -13.95
N VAL A 59 -2.93 11.08 -14.35
CA VAL A 59 -2.17 10.75 -15.58
C VAL A 59 -2.92 11.25 -16.82
N LEU A 60 -4.20 10.92 -16.95
CA LEU A 60 -4.99 11.30 -18.13
C LEU A 60 -5.21 12.82 -18.26
N ASP A 61 -5.11 13.58 -17.18
CA ASP A 61 -5.14 15.05 -17.26
C ASP A 61 -3.82 15.62 -17.81
N LYS A 62 -2.70 14.93 -17.60
CA LYS A 62 -1.39 15.24 -18.19
C LYS A 62 -1.33 14.80 -19.66
N PHE A 63 -2.01 13.71 -20.03
CA PHE A 63 -2.05 13.11 -21.37
C PHE A 63 -3.49 12.97 -21.88
N PRO A 64 -4.16 14.09 -22.20
CA PRO A 64 -5.60 14.10 -22.53
C PRO A 64 -5.96 13.36 -23.82
N GLU A 65 -5.01 13.13 -24.72
CA GLU A 65 -5.19 12.39 -25.99
C GLU A 65 -5.58 10.92 -25.80
N TYR A 66 -5.33 10.35 -24.59
CA TYR A 66 -5.70 8.97 -24.29
C TYR A 66 -7.07 8.83 -23.60
N LYS A 67 -7.73 9.94 -23.20
CA LYS A 67 -8.99 9.90 -22.43
C LYS A 67 -10.09 9.09 -23.12
N ASP A 68 -10.19 9.19 -24.43
CA ASP A 68 -11.22 8.50 -25.19
C ASP A 68 -10.93 7.00 -25.38
N TYR A 69 -9.72 6.57 -25.07
CA TYR A 69 -9.25 5.19 -25.18
C TYR A 69 -9.21 4.44 -23.85
N VAL A 70 -9.61 5.05 -22.75
CA VAL A 70 -9.64 4.42 -21.42
C VAL A 70 -11.05 4.45 -20.86
N GLU A 71 -11.65 3.29 -20.67
CA GLU A 71 -12.94 3.15 -20.00
C GLU A 71 -12.75 2.50 -18.62
N PHE A 72 -13.25 3.16 -17.57
CA PHE A 72 -13.23 2.62 -16.23
C PHE A 72 -14.48 1.80 -15.96
N VAL A 73 -14.29 0.58 -15.46
CA VAL A 73 -15.36 -0.33 -15.04
C VAL A 73 -15.27 -0.49 -13.53
N THR A 74 -16.05 0.31 -12.81
CA THR A 74 -16.11 0.24 -11.34
C THR A 74 -17.24 -0.68 -10.91
N LEU A 75 -16.92 -1.74 -10.16
CA LEU A 75 -17.86 -2.79 -9.82
C LEU A 75 -18.69 -2.48 -8.56
N GLY A 76 -18.19 -1.62 -7.65
CA GLY A 76 -18.90 -1.24 -6.42
C GLY A 76 -19.03 -2.38 -5.40
N VAL A 77 -18.03 -3.27 -5.36
CA VAL A 77 -17.94 -4.42 -4.45
C VAL A 77 -16.68 -4.31 -3.59
N GLY A 78 -16.47 -5.20 -2.64
CA GLY A 78 -15.21 -5.23 -1.88
C GLY A 78 -14.06 -5.80 -2.72
N GLY A 79 -12.87 -5.21 -2.64
CA GLY A 79 -11.70 -5.59 -3.46
C GLY A 79 -11.16 -7.00 -3.21
N THR A 80 -11.46 -7.60 -2.06
CA THR A 80 -11.03 -8.95 -1.68
C THR A 80 -12.12 -10.01 -1.82
N THR A 81 -13.32 -9.63 -2.29
CA THR A 81 -14.49 -10.52 -2.35
C THR A 81 -14.46 -11.48 -3.53
N ASP A 82 -15.16 -12.61 -3.39
CA ASP A 82 -15.36 -13.56 -4.50
C ASP A 82 -16.17 -12.96 -5.66
N GLU A 83 -17.01 -11.95 -5.39
CA GLU A 83 -17.73 -11.20 -6.41
C GLU A 83 -16.77 -10.45 -7.31
N TYR A 84 -15.74 -9.80 -6.74
CA TYR A 84 -14.70 -9.13 -7.51
C TYR A 84 -13.91 -10.11 -8.37
N LYS A 85 -13.44 -11.20 -7.77
CA LYS A 85 -12.70 -12.28 -8.48
C LYS A 85 -13.52 -12.85 -9.63
N THR A 86 -14.79 -13.20 -9.37
CA THR A 86 -15.68 -13.78 -10.39
C THR A 86 -15.95 -12.81 -11.55
N ALA A 87 -16.11 -11.52 -11.27
CA ALA A 87 -16.34 -10.51 -12.30
C ALA A 87 -15.13 -10.37 -13.24
N ILE A 88 -13.91 -10.29 -12.67
CA ILE A 88 -12.66 -10.22 -13.45
C ILE A 88 -12.47 -11.50 -14.28
N ASP A 89 -12.58 -12.68 -13.68
CA ASP A 89 -12.39 -13.96 -14.38
C ASP A 89 -13.41 -14.16 -15.50
N THR A 90 -14.66 -13.73 -15.28
CA THR A 90 -15.70 -13.75 -16.30
C THR A 90 -15.34 -12.82 -17.47
N ALA A 91 -14.89 -11.61 -17.17
CA ALA A 91 -14.53 -10.63 -18.20
C ALA A 91 -13.27 -11.08 -19.00
N LEU A 92 -12.27 -11.68 -18.33
CA LEU A 92 -11.08 -12.24 -19.00
C LEU A 92 -11.43 -13.36 -19.98
N THR A 93 -12.51 -14.11 -19.73
CA THR A 93 -12.92 -15.25 -20.58
C THR A 93 -13.96 -14.88 -21.62
N SER A 94 -14.83 -13.88 -21.37
CA SER A 94 -15.91 -13.50 -22.28
C SER A 94 -15.43 -12.73 -23.51
N GLY A 95 -14.30 -12.02 -23.39
CA GLY A 95 -13.76 -11.17 -24.45
C GLY A 95 -14.53 -9.86 -24.68
N ASP A 96 -15.67 -9.65 -23.99
CA ASP A 96 -16.40 -8.38 -24.01
C ASP A 96 -15.85 -7.46 -22.94
N LYS A 97 -15.47 -6.24 -23.31
CA LYS A 97 -14.77 -5.29 -22.42
C LYS A 97 -13.61 -5.96 -21.67
N TYR A 98 -12.72 -6.58 -22.42
CA TYR A 98 -11.60 -7.35 -21.86
C TYR A 98 -10.79 -6.52 -20.85
N PRO A 99 -10.54 -7.02 -19.61
CA PRO A 99 -9.78 -6.31 -18.60
C PRO A 99 -8.33 -6.07 -19.02
N SER A 100 -8.04 -4.88 -19.52
CA SER A 100 -6.71 -4.48 -19.96
C SER A 100 -5.82 -4.07 -18.78
N LEU A 101 -6.41 -3.37 -17.81
CA LEU A 101 -5.78 -3.05 -16.53
C LEU A 101 -6.63 -3.67 -15.42
N ILE A 102 -5.95 -4.44 -14.56
CA ILE A 102 -6.56 -5.21 -13.46
C ILE A 102 -5.96 -4.72 -12.14
N PRO A 103 -6.47 -3.62 -11.56
CA PRO A 103 -6.16 -3.27 -10.18
C PRO A 103 -6.69 -4.35 -9.25
N ALA A 104 -5.89 -4.76 -8.29
CA ALA A 104 -6.27 -5.74 -7.29
C ALA A 104 -5.68 -5.40 -5.91
N ASP A 105 -6.46 -5.60 -4.88
CA ASP A 105 -5.97 -5.52 -3.51
C ASP A 105 -4.83 -6.52 -3.29
N ASN A 106 -3.84 -6.17 -2.47
CA ASN A 106 -2.67 -7.03 -2.23
C ASN A 106 -3.05 -8.42 -1.69
N ASP A 107 -4.16 -8.57 -0.98
CA ASP A 107 -4.58 -9.87 -0.46
C ASP A 107 -5.08 -10.82 -1.56
N VAL A 108 -5.38 -10.31 -2.75
CA VAL A 108 -5.89 -11.12 -3.88
C VAL A 108 -5.09 -10.95 -5.17
N ALA A 109 -4.18 -9.97 -5.28
CA ALA A 109 -3.46 -9.68 -6.52
C ALA A 109 -2.68 -10.89 -7.05
N LYS A 110 -2.06 -11.69 -6.16
CA LYS A 110 -1.33 -12.91 -6.53
C LYS A 110 -2.20 -13.97 -7.22
N TYR A 111 -3.51 -13.99 -7.00
CA TYR A 111 -4.45 -14.87 -7.69
C TYR A 111 -4.42 -14.70 -9.22
N TRP A 112 -4.17 -13.48 -9.71
CA TRP A 112 -4.04 -13.23 -11.14
C TRP A 112 -2.59 -13.06 -11.58
N SER A 113 -1.75 -12.40 -10.78
CA SER A 113 -0.36 -12.12 -11.16
C SER A 113 0.50 -13.39 -11.25
N GLU A 114 0.15 -14.44 -10.54
CA GLU A 114 0.82 -15.75 -10.59
C GLU A 114 0.24 -16.69 -11.66
N ASP A 115 -0.67 -16.22 -12.51
CA ASP A 115 -1.27 -16.96 -13.62
C ASP A 115 -0.86 -16.39 -14.99
N ASP A 116 0.10 -17.03 -15.65
CA ASP A 116 0.64 -16.62 -16.95
C ASP A 116 -0.39 -16.66 -18.09
N THR A 117 -1.54 -17.31 -17.87
CA THR A 117 -2.64 -17.33 -18.86
C THR A 117 -3.53 -16.10 -18.77
N LYS A 118 -3.51 -15.39 -17.63
CA LYS A 118 -4.36 -14.23 -17.34
C LYS A 118 -3.66 -12.89 -17.51
N THR A 119 -2.39 -12.81 -17.08
CA THR A 119 -1.65 -11.53 -17.02
C THR A 119 -0.34 -11.57 -17.79
N ALA A 120 0.03 -10.42 -18.34
CA ALA A 120 1.27 -10.23 -19.08
C ALA A 120 2.48 -10.14 -18.15
N ASN A 121 3.67 -10.47 -18.68
CA ASN A 121 4.95 -10.11 -18.07
C ASN A 121 5.23 -8.63 -18.36
N LEU A 122 5.30 -7.80 -17.33
CA LEU A 122 5.52 -6.37 -17.48
C LEU A 122 6.94 -6.03 -17.95
N THR A 123 7.91 -6.90 -17.71
CA THR A 123 9.29 -6.71 -18.24
C THR A 123 9.27 -6.71 -19.77
N ASP A 124 8.44 -7.54 -20.41
CA ASP A 124 8.26 -7.57 -21.87
C ASP A 124 7.58 -6.30 -22.39
N LEU A 125 6.89 -5.57 -21.51
CA LEU A 125 6.22 -4.30 -21.79
C LEU A 125 7.12 -3.08 -21.46
N GLY A 126 8.39 -3.30 -21.09
CA GLY A 126 9.36 -2.24 -20.85
C GLY A 126 9.64 -1.92 -19.39
N PHE A 127 9.00 -2.58 -18.41
CA PHE A 127 9.29 -2.40 -16.99
C PHE A 127 10.58 -3.13 -16.59
N THR A 128 11.71 -2.57 -17.01
CA THR A 128 13.03 -3.06 -16.66
C THR A 128 13.46 -2.61 -15.27
N ASP A 129 14.57 -3.17 -14.75
CA ASP A 129 15.13 -2.74 -13.47
C ASP A 129 15.46 -1.24 -13.44
N ASP A 130 15.92 -0.67 -14.56
CA ASP A 130 16.21 0.76 -14.68
C ASP A 130 14.92 1.60 -14.60
N VAL A 131 13.83 1.17 -15.25
CA VAL A 131 12.50 1.82 -15.15
C VAL A 131 11.97 1.76 -13.72
N MET A 132 12.17 0.63 -13.05
CA MET A 132 11.70 0.39 -11.68
C MET A 132 12.68 0.84 -10.59
N ALA A 133 13.75 1.57 -10.94
CA ALA A 133 14.80 1.94 -9.98
C ALA A 133 14.30 2.76 -8.78
N ASN A 134 13.26 3.57 -8.97
CA ASN A 134 12.65 4.40 -7.93
C ASN A 134 11.53 3.70 -7.15
N SER A 135 11.11 2.49 -7.52
CA SER A 135 10.18 1.69 -6.72
C SER A 135 10.84 1.16 -5.46
N TYR A 136 10.08 1.10 -4.36
CA TYR A 136 10.54 0.40 -3.15
C TYR A 136 10.67 -1.09 -3.39
N ASP A 137 11.64 -1.71 -2.73
CA ASP A 137 11.97 -3.12 -2.97
C ASP A 137 10.83 -4.06 -2.60
N PHE A 138 10.11 -3.81 -1.53
CA PHE A 138 8.95 -4.62 -1.13
C PHE A 138 7.88 -4.70 -2.23
N ALA A 139 7.64 -3.59 -2.94
CA ALA A 139 6.64 -3.54 -4.00
C ALA A 139 7.08 -4.38 -5.23
N LYS A 140 8.37 -4.33 -5.58
CA LYS A 140 8.95 -5.20 -6.62
C LYS A 140 8.93 -6.68 -6.21
N GLN A 141 9.31 -6.98 -4.95
CA GLN A 141 9.28 -8.34 -4.41
C GLN A 141 7.89 -8.95 -4.51
N TYR A 142 6.86 -8.21 -4.05
CA TYR A 142 5.48 -8.68 -4.11
C TYR A 142 4.98 -8.85 -5.56
N GLY A 143 5.29 -7.90 -6.45
CA GLY A 143 4.85 -7.90 -7.85
C GLY A 143 5.57 -8.89 -8.75
N THR A 144 6.60 -9.59 -8.25
CA THR A 144 7.42 -10.53 -9.03
C THR A 144 7.01 -11.98 -8.75
N TYR A 145 6.80 -12.74 -9.82
CA TYR A 145 6.55 -14.17 -9.77
C TYR A 145 7.45 -14.91 -10.73
N ASN A 146 8.14 -15.97 -10.27
CA ASN A 146 9.10 -16.78 -11.05
C ASN A 146 10.18 -15.94 -11.78
N GLY A 147 10.59 -14.80 -11.20
CA GLY A 147 11.58 -13.90 -11.78
C GLY A 147 11.03 -12.94 -12.84
N GLU A 148 9.72 -12.93 -13.08
CA GLU A 148 9.03 -12.02 -13.98
C GLU A 148 8.25 -10.98 -13.18
N LEU A 149 8.32 -9.70 -13.57
CA LEU A 149 7.48 -8.65 -12.99
C LEU A 149 6.07 -8.76 -13.58
N LYS A 150 5.09 -9.07 -12.74
CA LYS A 150 3.69 -9.33 -13.14
C LYS A 150 2.74 -8.22 -12.71
N ALA A 151 3.09 -7.47 -11.67
CA ALA A 151 2.25 -6.40 -11.13
C ALA A 151 3.09 -5.24 -10.62
N VAL A 152 2.57 -4.01 -10.74
CA VAL A 152 3.15 -2.79 -10.19
C VAL A 152 2.13 -2.05 -9.34
N THR A 153 2.59 -1.22 -8.43
CA THR A 153 1.72 -0.38 -7.60
C THR A 153 2.16 1.07 -7.61
N TRP A 154 1.18 1.99 -7.57
CA TRP A 154 1.49 3.41 -7.35
C TRP A 154 1.63 3.74 -5.86
N GLN A 155 1.11 2.90 -4.96
CA GLN A 155 1.06 3.14 -3.53
C GLN A 155 2.26 2.56 -2.80
N ALA A 156 2.87 3.36 -1.92
CA ALA A 156 3.66 2.85 -0.81
C ALA A 156 2.74 2.84 0.42
N THR A 157 2.02 1.76 0.65
CA THR A 157 1.11 1.62 1.79
C THR A 157 1.88 1.30 3.07
N ALA A 158 2.98 2.04 3.25
CA ALA A 158 3.87 1.89 4.39
C ALA A 158 3.16 2.19 5.70
N GLY A 159 3.26 1.27 6.62
CA GLY A 159 2.66 1.36 7.93
C GLY A 159 3.29 2.46 8.79
N SER A 160 2.47 2.99 9.68
CA SER A 160 2.87 3.94 10.71
C SER A 160 1.94 3.81 11.92
N VAL A 161 2.39 4.34 13.05
CA VAL A 161 1.56 4.48 14.24
C VAL A 161 1.04 5.91 14.31
N PHE A 162 -0.26 6.11 14.09
CA PHE A 162 -0.94 7.38 14.30
C PHE A 162 -1.24 7.53 15.79
N TYR A 163 -0.76 8.59 16.41
CA TYR A 163 -0.93 8.83 17.84
C TYR A 163 -1.66 10.14 18.13
N ARG A 164 -2.38 10.17 19.25
CA ARG A 164 -3.07 11.34 19.78
C ARG A 164 -2.05 12.28 20.44
N ARG A 165 -1.92 13.50 19.89
CA ARG A 165 -0.98 14.53 20.39
C ARG A 165 -1.34 14.99 21.81
N ASP A 166 -2.61 15.20 22.10
CA ASP A 166 -3.08 15.61 23.41
C ASP A 166 -2.75 14.58 24.49
N ILE A 167 -2.97 13.28 24.20
CA ILE A 167 -2.63 12.19 25.14
C ILE A 167 -1.11 12.04 25.28
N ALA A 168 -0.34 12.14 24.19
CA ALA A 168 1.13 12.11 24.23
C ALA A 168 1.67 13.21 25.16
N LYS A 169 1.16 14.43 25.00
CA LYS A 169 1.58 15.57 25.83
C LYS A 169 1.26 15.38 27.30
N GLU A 170 0.08 14.82 27.62
CA GLU A 170 -0.33 14.56 28.99
C GLU A 170 0.50 13.44 29.63
N VAL A 171 0.74 12.32 28.93
CA VAL A 171 1.30 11.09 29.52
C VAL A 171 2.82 10.99 29.33
N LEU A 172 3.33 11.41 28.17
CA LEU A 172 4.75 11.34 27.84
C LEU A 172 5.49 12.68 28.07
N GLY A 173 4.73 13.78 28.28
CA GLY A 173 5.28 15.11 28.50
C GLY A 173 5.60 15.88 27.22
N SER A 174 5.47 15.27 26.05
CA SER A 174 5.66 15.88 24.75
C SER A 174 4.80 15.19 23.69
N ASP A 175 4.31 15.95 22.71
CA ASP A 175 3.63 15.45 21.52
C ASP A 175 4.55 15.45 20.27
N ASP A 176 5.84 15.71 20.49
CA ASP A 176 6.85 15.68 19.44
C ASP A 176 7.06 14.26 18.88
N PRO A 177 7.10 14.07 17.55
CA PRO A 177 7.26 12.76 16.93
C PRO A 177 8.51 11.99 17.38
N GLU A 178 9.64 12.67 17.62
CA GLU A 178 10.87 11.99 18.09
C GLU A 178 10.67 11.38 19.49
N THR A 179 10.02 12.12 20.40
CA THR A 179 9.69 11.62 21.74
C THR A 179 8.74 10.42 21.68
N VAL A 180 7.71 10.50 20.83
CA VAL A 180 6.75 9.41 20.68
C VAL A 180 7.38 8.20 19.99
N GLN A 181 8.21 8.39 18.95
CA GLN A 181 8.96 7.30 18.34
C GLN A 181 9.86 6.58 19.35
N ALA A 182 10.57 7.32 20.20
CA ALA A 182 11.40 6.72 21.25
C ALA A 182 10.58 5.91 22.28
N ALA A 183 9.33 6.32 22.53
CA ALA A 183 8.41 5.62 23.42
C ALA A 183 7.74 4.38 22.78
N LEU A 184 7.84 4.23 21.46
CA LEU A 184 7.25 3.15 20.66
C LEU A 184 8.30 2.43 19.80
N ALA A 185 9.60 2.57 20.11
CA ALA A 185 10.71 2.15 19.25
C ALA A 185 10.81 0.62 19.03
N ASP A 186 10.26 -0.15 19.94
CA ASP A 186 10.19 -1.61 19.92
C ASP A 186 9.02 -2.08 20.80
N TRP A 187 8.74 -3.40 20.80
CA TRP A 187 7.63 -3.95 21.57
C TRP A 187 7.82 -3.80 23.09
N ASP A 188 9.05 -3.80 23.60
CA ASP A 188 9.30 -3.55 25.03
C ASP A 188 8.93 -2.11 25.39
N LYS A 189 9.35 -1.13 24.59
CA LYS A 189 8.98 0.28 24.75
C LYS A 189 7.49 0.53 24.56
N PHE A 190 6.86 -0.17 23.62
CA PHE A 190 5.43 -0.15 23.44
C PHE A 190 4.69 -0.56 24.73
N PHE A 191 5.09 -1.66 25.37
CA PHE A 191 4.46 -2.11 26.60
C PHE A 191 4.80 -1.24 27.83
N GLU A 192 6.02 -0.70 27.93
CA GLU A 192 6.35 0.31 28.94
C GLU A 192 5.45 1.56 28.81
N THR A 193 5.15 1.96 27.58
CA THR A 193 4.25 3.07 27.26
C THR A 193 2.80 2.70 27.54
N ALA A 194 2.38 1.47 27.24
CA ALA A 194 1.05 0.96 27.58
C ALA A 194 0.78 1.00 29.08
N ASP A 195 1.76 0.66 29.91
CA ASP A 195 1.66 0.77 31.37
C ASP A 195 1.47 2.22 31.84
N LYS A 196 2.23 3.18 31.27
CA LYS A 196 2.07 4.60 31.59
C LYS A 196 0.68 5.12 31.21
N LEU A 197 0.22 4.78 30.00
CA LEU A 197 -1.10 5.15 29.50
C LEU A 197 -2.22 4.56 30.38
N LYS A 198 -2.14 3.28 30.71
CA LYS A 198 -3.11 2.60 31.58
C LYS A 198 -3.19 3.25 32.95
N ASN A 199 -2.04 3.60 33.55
CA ASN A 199 -1.99 4.28 34.86
C ASN A 199 -2.61 5.69 34.80
N ALA A 200 -2.60 6.34 33.63
CA ALA A 200 -3.25 7.62 33.39
C ALA A 200 -4.72 7.48 32.94
N GLY A 201 -5.25 6.27 32.80
CA GLY A 201 -6.63 6.00 32.41
C GLY A 201 -6.87 5.93 30.91
N TYR A 202 -5.82 5.71 30.12
CA TYR A 202 -5.88 5.55 28.68
C TYR A 202 -5.62 4.10 28.23
N LYS A 203 -5.89 3.81 26.98
CA LYS A 203 -5.57 2.57 26.27
C LYS A 203 -4.52 2.87 25.22
N ILE A 204 -3.55 1.95 25.02
CA ILE A 204 -2.56 2.18 23.98
C ILE A 204 -3.14 1.99 22.57
N VAL A 205 -3.97 0.96 22.38
CA VAL A 205 -4.67 0.64 21.13
C VAL A 205 -6.15 0.38 21.40
N SER A 206 -6.99 0.34 20.36
CA SER A 206 -8.42 0.04 20.48
C SER A 206 -8.65 -1.46 20.70
N GLY A 207 -7.97 -2.31 19.95
CA GLY A 207 -8.07 -3.76 20.05
C GLY A 207 -6.75 -4.50 19.91
N PRO A 208 -6.67 -5.77 20.35
CA PRO A 208 -5.48 -6.59 20.21
C PRO A 208 -5.04 -6.81 18.77
N SER A 209 -5.97 -6.76 17.82
CA SER A 209 -5.71 -6.94 16.38
C SER A 209 -5.10 -5.72 15.69
N ASP A 210 -5.03 -4.56 16.35
CA ASP A 210 -4.45 -3.35 15.75
C ASP A 210 -2.98 -3.53 15.35
N VAL A 211 -2.25 -4.40 16.03
CA VAL A 211 -0.81 -4.64 15.82
C VAL A 211 -0.49 -5.71 14.77
N LYS A 212 -1.52 -6.36 14.18
CA LYS A 212 -1.34 -7.57 13.40
C LYS A 212 -0.42 -7.41 12.19
N TYR A 213 -0.59 -6.37 11.39
CA TYR A 213 0.22 -6.16 10.19
C TYR A 213 1.68 -5.88 10.55
N ALA A 214 1.91 -5.13 11.63
CA ALA A 214 3.25 -4.82 12.13
C ALA A 214 4.02 -6.07 12.58
N ILE A 215 3.32 -7.13 13.01
CA ILE A 215 3.95 -8.39 13.40
C ILE A 215 4.01 -9.36 12.22
N TRP A 216 2.95 -9.46 11.42
CA TRP A 216 2.92 -10.41 10.29
C TRP A 216 4.00 -10.13 9.25
N ASP A 217 4.34 -8.86 9.01
CA ASP A 217 5.38 -8.49 8.06
C ASP A 217 6.82 -8.76 8.56
N THR A 218 6.97 -9.23 9.81
CA THR A 218 8.25 -9.77 10.31
C THR A 218 8.49 -11.23 9.91
N GLN A 219 7.62 -11.80 9.08
CA GLN A 219 7.73 -13.16 8.53
C GLN A 219 9.13 -13.43 7.97
N SER A 220 9.83 -14.39 8.57
CA SER A 220 11.23 -14.70 8.28
C SER A 220 11.42 -15.73 7.17
N GLN A 221 10.35 -16.41 6.80
CA GLN A 221 10.32 -17.42 5.73
C GLN A 221 8.90 -17.54 5.16
N PRO A 222 8.73 -18.05 3.92
CA PRO A 222 7.41 -18.36 3.37
C PRO A 222 6.66 -19.35 4.29
N TRP A 223 5.40 -19.07 4.60
CA TRP A 223 4.56 -20.00 5.37
C TRP A 223 4.16 -21.24 4.55
N VAL A 224 4.14 -21.09 3.24
CA VAL A 224 3.91 -22.22 2.33
C VAL A 224 5.10 -22.35 1.38
N THR A 225 5.64 -23.54 1.27
CA THR A 225 6.67 -23.89 0.30
C THR A 225 6.18 -25.02 -0.58
N ASP A 226 6.48 -24.96 -1.88
CA ASP A 226 6.19 -26.01 -2.85
C ASP A 226 7.51 -26.64 -3.32
N ASP A 227 7.65 -27.96 -3.15
CA ASP A 227 8.81 -28.73 -3.63
C ASP A 227 8.57 -29.33 -5.03
N GLY A 228 7.49 -28.93 -5.71
CA GLY A 228 7.04 -29.42 -7.02
C GLY A 228 6.25 -30.74 -6.94
N SER A 229 6.04 -31.27 -5.74
CA SER A 229 5.22 -32.47 -5.50
C SER A 229 4.09 -32.22 -4.50
N SER A 230 4.30 -31.33 -3.55
CA SER A 230 3.31 -30.95 -2.54
C SER A 230 3.65 -29.61 -1.89
N GLU A 231 2.62 -28.86 -1.53
CA GLU A 231 2.74 -27.71 -0.68
C GLU A 231 2.88 -28.11 0.78
N LYS A 232 3.77 -27.43 1.51
CA LYS A 232 4.05 -27.69 2.92
C LYS A 232 3.89 -26.41 3.73
N LEU A 233 3.23 -26.55 4.88
CA LEU A 233 3.06 -25.47 5.86
C LEU A 233 4.27 -25.39 6.81
N THR A 234 4.83 -24.20 6.95
CA THR A 234 5.89 -23.92 7.92
C THR A 234 5.66 -22.54 8.54
N LEU A 235 4.79 -22.49 9.57
CA LEU A 235 4.55 -21.28 10.33
C LEU A 235 5.82 -20.89 11.10
N ASP A 236 6.15 -19.60 11.13
CA ASP A 236 7.32 -19.05 11.80
C ASP A 236 7.00 -18.28 13.08
N GLY A 237 8.03 -17.64 13.67
CA GLY A 237 7.92 -16.88 14.90
C GLY A 237 6.91 -15.72 14.87
N ALA A 238 6.63 -15.13 13.70
CA ALA A 238 5.67 -14.05 13.58
C ALA A 238 4.26 -14.45 14.01
N VAL A 239 3.87 -15.70 13.78
CA VAL A 239 2.56 -16.23 14.20
C VAL A 239 2.45 -16.27 15.73
N THR A 240 3.46 -16.87 16.39
CA THR A 240 3.46 -16.97 17.86
C THR A 240 3.61 -15.60 18.53
N GLU A 241 4.43 -14.72 17.97
CA GLU A 241 4.58 -13.33 18.44
C GLU A 241 3.26 -12.56 18.39
N TYR A 242 2.50 -12.70 17.30
CA TYR A 242 1.18 -12.06 17.20
C TYR A 242 0.20 -12.61 18.23
N LEU A 243 0.13 -13.94 18.40
CA LEU A 243 -0.75 -14.57 19.40
C LEU A 243 -0.42 -14.10 20.81
N GLU A 244 0.87 -14.09 21.18
CA GLU A 244 1.33 -13.69 22.52
C GLU A 244 1.16 -12.19 22.76
N THR A 245 1.49 -11.35 21.78
CA THR A 245 1.34 -9.89 21.87
C THR A 245 -0.12 -9.49 22.00
N GLY A 246 -1.01 -10.08 21.15
CA GLY A 246 -2.44 -9.87 21.25
C GLY A 246 -3.01 -10.27 22.60
N LYS A 247 -2.61 -11.44 23.12
CA LYS A 247 -2.99 -11.92 24.45
C LYS A 247 -2.51 -10.99 25.56
N LYS A 248 -1.28 -10.50 25.51
CA LYS A 248 -0.72 -9.55 26.47
C LYS A 248 -1.46 -8.21 26.46
N ILE A 249 -1.87 -7.73 25.26
CA ILE A 249 -2.69 -6.52 25.14
C ILE A 249 -4.07 -6.75 25.79
N TYR A 250 -4.71 -7.88 25.51
CA TYR A 250 -6.03 -8.23 26.00
C TYR A 250 -6.04 -8.38 27.54
N ASP A 251 -5.20 -9.24 28.08
CA ASP A 251 -5.12 -9.53 29.53
C ASP A 251 -4.57 -8.36 30.33
N GLY A 252 -3.64 -7.60 29.73
CA GLY A 252 -3.05 -6.41 30.35
C GLY A 252 -4.04 -5.27 30.53
N GLY A 253 -5.21 -5.32 29.84
CA GLY A 253 -6.18 -4.24 29.82
C GLY A 253 -5.63 -3.00 29.14
N TYR A 254 -4.77 -3.18 28.13
CA TYR A 254 -4.14 -2.12 27.34
C TYR A 254 -4.99 -1.65 26.16
N SER A 255 -6.11 -2.31 25.91
CA SER A 255 -7.07 -1.96 24.85
C SER A 255 -8.50 -1.98 25.36
N ASN A 256 -9.46 -1.54 24.54
CA ASN A 256 -10.90 -1.70 24.75
C ASN A 256 -11.40 -3.09 24.31
N ASN A 257 -10.49 -3.94 23.80
CA ASN A 257 -10.78 -5.26 23.26
C ASN A 257 -11.78 -5.25 22.10
N THR A 258 -11.74 -4.21 21.28
CA THR A 258 -12.53 -4.12 20.05
C THR A 258 -11.96 -5.04 18.98
N ALA A 259 -12.77 -5.37 17.99
CA ALA A 259 -12.29 -6.04 16.77
C ALA A 259 -12.07 -5.02 15.66
N LEU A 260 -11.03 -5.22 14.86
CA LEU A 260 -10.71 -4.38 13.71
C LEU A 260 -11.94 -4.28 12.78
N TRP A 261 -12.26 -3.07 12.35
CA TRP A 261 -13.41 -2.70 11.52
C TRP A 261 -14.79 -2.75 12.20
N ASP A 262 -14.89 -3.15 13.46
CA ASP A 262 -16.14 -3.05 14.18
C ASP A 262 -16.52 -1.58 14.48
N SER A 263 -17.80 -1.32 14.67
CA SER A 263 -18.29 0.03 15.00
C SER A 263 -17.70 0.58 16.31
N SER A 264 -17.41 -0.28 17.27
CA SER A 264 -16.74 0.09 18.54
C SER A 264 -15.28 0.50 18.31
N TRP A 265 -14.56 -0.22 17.46
CA TRP A 265 -13.19 0.13 17.04
C TRP A 265 -13.16 1.47 16.29
N ALA A 266 -14.12 1.68 15.39
CA ALA A 266 -14.27 2.92 14.64
C ALA A 266 -14.60 4.11 15.56
N ALA A 267 -15.48 3.91 16.56
CA ALA A 267 -15.85 4.93 17.53
C ALA A 267 -14.67 5.38 18.40
N ASP A 268 -13.69 4.52 18.65
CA ASP A 268 -12.49 4.84 19.42
C ASP A 268 -11.53 5.82 18.70
N MET A 269 -11.75 6.13 17.43
CA MET A 269 -11.00 7.17 16.69
C MET A 269 -11.45 8.59 17.04
N ALA A 270 -12.63 8.74 17.63
CA ALA A 270 -13.17 10.04 18.01
C ALA A 270 -12.29 10.75 19.05
N ASN A 271 -12.31 12.09 19.00
CA ASN A 271 -11.40 12.92 19.81
C ASN A 271 -11.66 12.86 21.32
N ASP A 272 -12.80 12.38 21.76
CA ASP A 272 -13.15 12.16 23.17
C ASP A 272 -12.86 10.73 23.66
N SER A 273 -12.39 9.86 22.77
CA SER A 273 -11.92 8.50 23.11
C SER A 273 -10.69 8.54 24.00
N LYS A 274 -10.46 7.44 24.72
CA LYS A 274 -9.31 7.21 25.57
C LYS A 274 -8.23 6.33 24.91
N VAL A 275 -8.31 6.09 23.60
CA VAL A 275 -7.32 5.34 22.82
C VAL A 275 -6.21 6.25 22.35
N PHE A 276 -4.96 5.85 22.59
CA PHE A 276 -3.78 6.63 22.30
C PHE A 276 -3.35 6.54 20.84
N CYS A 277 -3.31 5.34 20.26
CA CYS A 277 -2.79 5.19 18.92
C CYS A 277 -3.49 4.11 18.09
N TYR A 278 -3.32 4.22 16.79
CA TYR A 278 -3.73 3.25 15.76
C TYR A 278 -2.54 2.89 14.89
N PHE A 279 -2.37 1.62 14.60
CA PHE A 279 -1.52 1.16 13.52
C PHE A 279 -2.27 1.35 12.20
N GLY A 280 -1.69 2.07 11.25
CA GLY A 280 -2.36 2.43 10.01
C GLY A 280 -1.35 2.71 8.90
N CYS A 281 -1.83 3.20 7.78
CA CYS A 281 -1.05 3.55 6.60
C CYS A 281 -1.66 4.79 5.90
N PRO A 282 -1.11 5.34 4.81
CA PRO A 282 -1.56 6.62 4.25
C PRO A 282 -3.07 6.72 4.01
N TRP A 283 -3.69 5.74 3.37
CA TRP A 283 -5.14 5.76 3.06
C TRP A 283 -6.03 5.69 4.31
N PHE A 284 -5.51 5.21 5.44
CA PHE A 284 -6.26 5.05 6.68
C PHE A 284 -6.69 6.39 7.30
N ILE A 285 -6.00 7.49 6.99
CA ILE A 285 -6.37 8.84 7.46
C ILE A 285 -7.81 9.19 7.07
N GLY A 286 -8.24 8.86 5.85
CA GLY A 286 -9.61 9.09 5.41
C GLY A 286 -10.65 8.35 6.25
N SER A 287 -10.34 7.10 6.66
CA SER A 287 -11.17 6.33 7.58
C SER A 287 -11.21 6.95 8.97
N MET A 288 -10.06 7.39 9.50
CA MET A 288 -9.98 8.05 10.80
C MET A 288 -10.83 9.33 10.83
N GLN A 289 -10.72 10.19 9.82
CA GLN A 289 -11.51 11.41 9.69
C GLN A 289 -13.01 11.11 9.60
N GLY A 290 -13.39 10.09 8.81
CA GLY A 290 -14.78 9.63 8.69
C GLY A 290 -15.38 9.12 10.01
N ASN A 291 -14.54 8.69 10.96
CA ASN A 291 -14.94 8.19 12.28
C ASN A 291 -14.68 9.17 13.44
N GLY A 292 -14.47 10.46 13.12
CA GLY A 292 -14.43 11.53 14.12
C GLY A 292 -13.06 11.89 14.66
N ALA A 293 -11.98 11.41 14.04
CA ALA A 293 -10.64 11.91 14.30
C ALA A 293 -10.52 13.36 13.83
N VAL A 294 -9.96 14.21 14.68
CA VAL A 294 -9.89 15.67 14.44
C VAL A 294 -8.53 16.05 13.89
N ASP A 295 -8.52 16.79 12.77
CA ASP A 295 -7.32 17.30 12.15
C ASP A 295 -6.47 18.11 13.16
N GLY A 296 -5.16 17.94 13.08
CA GLY A 296 -4.19 18.62 13.93
C GLY A 296 -3.95 17.99 15.29
N ASN A 297 -4.82 17.06 15.76
CA ASN A 297 -4.62 16.36 17.03
C ASN A 297 -3.96 14.99 16.88
N TRP A 298 -3.49 14.66 15.69
CA TRP A 298 -2.78 13.41 15.42
C TRP A 298 -1.34 13.68 14.95
N GLY A 299 -0.46 12.77 15.24
CA GLY A 299 0.89 12.69 14.70
C GLY A 299 1.14 11.28 14.18
N ALA A 300 2.22 11.07 13.45
CA ALA A 300 2.61 9.77 12.94
C ALA A 300 4.08 9.48 13.23
N VAL A 301 4.37 8.22 13.56
CA VAL A 301 5.72 7.67 13.71
C VAL A 301 5.78 6.28 13.09
N THR A 302 6.98 5.76 12.81
CA THR A 302 7.13 4.39 12.29
C THR A 302 6.63 3.35 13.30
N GLY A 303 6.88 3.59 14.59
CA GLY A 303 6.54 2.64 15.66
C GLY A 303 7.59 1.54 15.81
N PRO A 304 7.21 0.35 16.33
CA PRO A 304 8.16 -0.70 16.70
C PRO A 304 8.81 -1.40 15.49
N THR A 305 8.19 -1.36 14.33
CA THR A 305 8.68 -2.00 13.10
C THR A 305 8.04 -1.39 11.87
N SER A 306 8.72 -1.51 10.73
CA SER A 306 8.15 -1.21 9.41
C SER A 306 7.21 -2.32 8.98
N TYR A 307 6.09 -1.97 8.36
CA TYR A 307 5.11 -2.91 7.83
C TYR A 307 4.31 -2.27 6.70
N HIS A 308 3.58 -3.07 5.94
CA HIS A 308 2.61 -2.56 4.97
C HIS A 308 1.18 -2.90 5.40
N TRP A 309 0.22 -2.16 4.88
CA TRP A 309 -1.19 -2.51 5.04
C TRP A 309 -1.96 -2.21 3.75
N GLY A 310 -2.42 -3.29 3.10
CA GLY A 310 -3.16 -3.21 1.85
C GLY A 310 -2.31 -2.70 0.69
N GLY A 311 -2.95 -2.01 -0.22
CA GLY A 311 -2.35 -1.50 -1.43
C GLY A 311 -2.96 -2.12 -2.67
N THR A 312 -2.86 -1.39 -3.77
CA THR A 312 -3.42 -1.83 -5.05
C THR A 312 -2.30 -2.15 -6.01
N TYR A 313 -2.21 -3.40 -6.41
CA TYR A 313 -1.33 -3.85 -7.48
C TYR A 313 -2.09 -3.88 -8.79
N VAL A 314 -1.48 -3.42 -9.87
CA VAL A 314 -2.09 -3.37 -11.19
C VAL A 314 -1.35 -4.28 -12.14
N MET A 315 -2.10 -5.17 -12.76
CA MET A 315 -1.62 -6.08 -13.78
C MET A 315 -2.16 -5.66 -15.15
N VAL A 316 -1.47 -6.08 -16.21
CA VAL A 316 -1.94 -5.96 -17.58
C VAL A 316 -2.54 -7.29 -18.02
N GLY A 317 -3.78 -7.28 -18.52
CA GLY A 317 -4.42 -8.48 -19.06
C GLY A 317 -3.64 -9.03 -20.25
N LYS A 318 -3.45 -10.36 -20.32
CA LYS A 318 -2.61 -11.05 -21.31
C LYS A 318 -2.95 -10.70 -22.75
N ASP A 319 -4.24 -10.65 -23.05
CA ASP A 319 -4.76 -10.46 -24.42
C ASP A 319 -5.31 -9.04 -24.62
N THR A 320 -4.78 -8.05 -23.89
CA THR A 320 -5.19 -6.65 -24.07
C THR A 320 -5.00 -6.18 -25.51
N PRO A 321 -5.98 -5.44 -26.10
CA PRO A 321 -5.88 -4.95 -27.48
C PRO A 321 -4.83 -3.83 -27.64
N ASN A 322 -4.36 -3.24 -26.55
CA ASN A 322 -3.43 -2.12 -26.59
C ASN A 322 -2.39 -2.19 -25.44
N PRO A 323 -1.44 -3.15 -25.52
CA PRO A 323 -0.43 -3.32 -24.47
C PRO A 323 0.50 -2.09 -24.32
N GLU A 324 0.76 -1.37 -25.41
CA GLU A 324 1.61 -0.16 -25.40
C GLU A 324 0.96 0.97 -24.59
N LEU A 325 -0.34 1.20 -24.74
CA LEU A 325 -1.07 2.18 -23.94
C LEU A 325 -1.13 1.75 -22.46
N CYS A 326 -1.37 0.47 -22.19
CA CYS A 326 -1.35 -0.05 -20.81
C CYS A 326 0.01 0.18 -20.15
N ALA A 327 1.10 -0.14 -20.85
CA ALA A 327 2.46 0.04 -20.36
C ALA A 327 2.76 1.52 -20.08
N PHE A 328 2.48 2.39 -21.04
CA PHE A 328 2.70 3.83 -20.89
C PHE A 328 1.93 4.42 -19.69
N LEU A 329 0.63 4.16 -19.61
CA LEU A 329 -0.19 4.70 -18.51
C LEU A 329 0.21 4.15 -17.15
N LEU A 330 0.63 2.89 -17.06
CA LEU A 330 1.16 2.34 -15.82
C LEU A 330 2.53 2.92 -15.46
N TYR A 331 3.40 3.16 -16.46
CA TYR A 331 4.68 3.83 -16.24
C TYR A 331 4.47 5.23 -15.66
N GLU A 332 3.62 6.04 -16.26
CA GLU A 332 3.30 7.38 -15.77
C GLU A 332 2.71 7.34 -14.34
N LEU A 333 1.81 6.38 -14.09
CA LEU A 333 1.17 6.23 -12.79
C LEU A 333 2.15 5.82 -11.69
N THR A 334 3.15 4.98 -11.99
CA THR A 334 3.96 4.30 -10.97
C THR A 334 5.42 4.73 -10.95
N CYS A 335 5.97 5.17 -12.10
CA CYS A 335 7.40 5.43 -12.26
C CYS A 335 7.73 6.91 -12.51
N ASP A 336 6.81 7.71 -13.08
CA ASP A 336 7.06 9.14 -13.32
C ASP A 336 7.01 9.93 -11.99
N PRO A 337 8.10 10.61 -11.59
CA PRO A 337 8.14 11.33 -10.32
C PRO A 337 7.27 12.60 -10.31
N ASP A 338 7.01 13.25 -11.45
CA ASP A 338 6.14 14.42 -11.53
C ASP A 338 4.69 14.03 -11.27
N VAL A 339 4.25 12.90 -11.87
CA VAL A 339 2.92 12.33 -11.62
C VAL A 339 2.82 11.87 -10.15
N GLY A 340 3.88 11.27 -9.61
CA GLY A 340 3.92 10.87 -8.21
C GLY A 340 3.72 12.05 -7.24
N VAL A 341 4.42 13.16 -7.45
CA VAL A 341 4.24 14.40 -6.68
C VAL A 341 2.80 14.93 -6.80
N ASP A 342 2.25 14.93 -8.01
CA ASP A 342 0.88 15.38 -8.27
C ASP A 342 -0.16 14.49 -7.56
N ILE A 343 -0.01 13.16 -7.60
CA ILE A 343 -0.89 12.21 -6.90
C ILE A 343 -0.88 12.50 -5.39
N THR A 344 0.30 12.57 -4.78
CA THR A 344 0.42 12.83 -3.34
C THR A 344 -0.22 14.15 -2.95
N ASN A 345 0.05 15.23 -3.70
CA ASN A 345 -0.52 16.54 -3.41
C ASN A 345 -2.04 16.61 -3.58
N LYS A 346 -2.60 15.88 -4.54
CA LYS A 346 -4.04 15.88 -4.81
C LYS A 346 -4.85 14.93 -3.93
N THR A 347 -4.24 13.85 -3.46
CA THR A 347 -4.98 12.76 -2.80
C THR A 347 -4.56 12.48 -1.36
N GLY A 348 -3.39 12.97 -0.93
CA GLY A 348 -2.82 12.69 0.39
C GLY A 348 -2.16 11.30 0.50
N ASP A 349 -2.10 10.55 -0.60
CA ASP A 349 -1.50 9.22 -0.63
C ASP A 349 0.04 9.30 -0.62
N CYS A 350 0.71 8.23 -0.23
CA CYS A 350 2.15 8.08 -0.39
C CYS A 350 2.44 7.20 -1.60
N VAL A 351 3.22 7.70 -2.55
CA VAL A 351 3.49 6.97 -3.78
C VAL A 351 4.68 6.03 -3.66
N ASN A 352 4.63 4.93 -4.41
CA ASN A 352 5.73 3.97 -4.56
C ASN A 352 6.79 4.50 -5.53
N ASN A 353 7.32 5.71 -5.24
CA ASN A 353 8.34 6.37 -6.05
C ASN A 353 9.28 7.17 -5.14
N LYS A 354 10.50 6.66 -4.95
CA LYS A 354 11.52 7.25 -4.06
C LYS A 354 11.89 8.67 -4.48
N ALA A 355 12.02 8.93 -5.78
CA ALA A 355 12.36 10.27 -6.29
C ALA A 355 11.25 11.29 -6.05
N ALA A 356 9.98 10.90 -6.24
CA ALA A 356 8.84 11.75 -5.91
C ALA A 356 8.77 12.04 -4.40
N ASN A 357 8.95 11.02 -3.57
CA ASN A 357 8.91 11.16 -2.11
C ASN A 357 10.06 12.05 -1.60
N GLU A 358 11.27 11.94 -2.16
CA GLU A 358 12.39 12.83 -1.84
C GLU A 358 12.05 14.30 -2.15
N ARG A 359 11.43 14.60 -3.29
CA ARG A 359 10.99 15.94 -3.66
C ARG A 359 9.92 16.49 -2.70
N LEU A 360 8.96 15.64 -2.32
CA LEU A 360 7.91 15.99 -1.35
C LEU A 360 8.47 16.28 0.05
N ILE A 361 9.48 15.53 0.48
CA ILE A 361 10.21 15.79 1.72
C ILE A 361 10.96 17.11 1.64
N ASN A 362 11.58 17.41 0.50
CA ASN A 362 12.40 18.61 0.27
C ASN A 362 11.60 19.87 -0.09
N GLY A 363 10.28 19.88 0.08
CA GLY A 363 9.47 21.09 0.03
C GLY A 363 8.45 21.18 -1.11
N GLU A 364 8.26 20.13 -1.92
CA GLU A 364 7.20 20.11 -2.94
C GLU A 364 5.86 19.62 -2.40
N LEU A 365 5.79 19.19 -1.12
CA LEU A 365 4.51 18.86 -0.49
C LEU A 365 3.67 20.13 -0.31
N SER A 366 2.46 20.11 -0.84
CA SER A 366 1.53 21.20 -0.73
C SER A 366 1.09 21.44 0.72
N SER A 367 1.09 22.70 1.17
CA SER A 367 0.51 23.06 2.48
C SER A 367 -0.99 22.75 2.59
N GLU A 368 -1.66 22.48 1.46
CA GLU A 368 -3.06 22.09 1.39
C GLU A 368 -3.24 20.55 1.43
N ASN A 369 -2.14 19.78 1.48
CA ASN A 369 -2.19 18.32 1.57
C ASN A 369 -3.00 17.87 2.80
N ALA A 370 -3.99 17.00 2.57
CA ALA A 370 -4.94 16.58 3.60
C ALA A 370 -4.26 15.81 4.74
N ALA A 371 -3.30 14.94 4.42
CA ALA A 371 -2.56 14.16 5.41
C ALA A 371 -1.68 15.06 6.28
N GLN A 372 -1.00 16.05 5.69
CA GLN A 372 -0.21 17.01 6.46
C GLN A 372 -1.08 17.83 7.42
N LYS A 373 -2.27 18.28 6.98
CA LYS A 373 -3.23 18.98 7.84
C LYS A 373 -3.72 18.08 8.98
N PHE A 374 -4.07 16.83 8.67
CA PHE A 374 -4.49 15.85 9.67
C PHE A 374 -3.43 15.66 10.76
N LEU A 375 -2.15 15.61 10.37
CA LEU A 375 -1.01 15.42 11.26
C LEU A 375 -0.48 16.72 11.90
N GLY A 376 -1.28 17.81 11.89
CA GLY A 376 -0.92 19.05 12.56
C GLY A 376 0.28 19.78 11.94
N GLY A 377 0.49 19.62 10.64
CA GLY A 377 1.59 20.21 9.89
C GLY A 377 2.85 19.33 9.77
N GLN A 378 2.86 18.14 10.38
CA GLN A 378 3.94 17.16 10.19
C GLN A 378 3.94 16.70 8.72
N ASN A 379 5.11 16.64 8.09
CA ASN A 379 5.23 16.04 6.76
C ASN A 379 5.09 14.50 6.89
N PRO A 380 3.98 13.90 6.40
CA PRO A 380 3.77 12.46 6.55
C PRO A 380 4.72 11.62 5.70
N ILE A 381 5.23 12.19 4.59
CA ILE A 381 6.09 11.46 3.64
C ILE A 381 7.41 11.07 4.28
N GLU A 382 7.94 11.85 5.22
CA GLU A 382 9.16 11.50 5.96
C GLU A 382 9.00 10.16 6.71
N VAL A 383 7.85 9.96 7.37
CA VAL A 383 7.56 8.74 8.13
C VAL A 383 7.31 7.57 7.20
N TRP A 384 6.47 7.77 6.18
CA TRP A 384 6.08 6.69 5.27
C TRP A 384 7.21 6.23 4.37
N ALA A 385 8.03 7.16 3.85
CA ALA A 385 9.20 6.80 3.06
C ALA A 385 10.23 6.03 3.88
N ALA A 386 10.47 6.45 5.12
CA ALA A 386 11.37 5.73 6.03
C ALA A 386 10.83 4.33 6.38
N SER A 387 9.53 4.19 6.63
CA SER A 387 8.90 2.89 6.87
C SER A 387 8.97 1.98 5.64
N ALA A 388 8.72 2.52 4.44
CA ALA A 388 8.74 1.76 3.19
C ALA A 388 10.10 1.08 2.89
N GLU A 389 11.21 1.71 3.28
CA GLU A 389 12.55 1.12 3.11
C GLU A 389 12.78 -0.11 4.00
N GLY A 390 12.03 -0.24 5.11
CA GLY A 390 12.17 -1.36 6.04
C GLY A 390 11.23 -2.53 5.80
N ILE A 391 10.31 -2.44 4.83
CA ILE A 391 9.34 -3.50 4.52
C ILE A 391 9.99 -4.59 3.67
N ASN A 392 9.68 -5.85 3.99
CA ASN A 392 10.13 -7.01 3.22
C ASN A 392 8.97 -7.98 2.96
N LEU A 393 8.56 -8.11 1.71
CA LEU A 393 7.49 -9.01 1.26
C LEU A 393 7.99 -10.20 0.44
N SER A 394 9.30 -10.48 0.46
CA SER A 394 9.90 -11.58 -0.30
C SER A 394 9.39 -12.97 0.11
N ASN A 395 8.86 -13.09 1.33
CA ASN A 395 8.32 -14.33 1.88
C ASN A 395 6.81 -14.52 1.66
N THR A 396 6.12 -13.53 1.09
CA THR A 396 4.67 -13.58 0.88
C THR A 396 4.29 -14.59 -0.18
N THR A 397 3.32 -15.47 0.13
CA THR A 397 2.77 -16.46 -0.79
C THR A 397 1.30 -16.19 -1.11
N TYR A 398 0.78 -16.81 -2.16
CA TYR A 398 -0.63 -16.70 -2.54
C TYR A 398 -1.59 -17.13 -1.40
N GLN A 399 -1.18 -18.10 -0.57
CA GLN A 399 -2.01 -18.65 0.51
C GLN A 399 -2.05 -17.77 1.77
N ASP A 400 -1.18 -16.78 1.88
CA ASP A 400 -1.01 -15.98 3.11
C ASP A 400 -2.30 -15.30 3.54
N ALA A 401 -3.13 -14.80 2.61
CA ALA A 401 -4.40 -14.17 2.95
C ALA A 401 -5.34 -15.12 3.72
N SER A 402 -5.44 -16.38 3.28
CA SER A 402 -6.24 -17.42 3.97
C SER A 402 -5.62 -17.81 5.32
N ILE A 403 -4.31 -17.97 5.38
CA ILE A 403 -3.60 -18.31 6.62
C ILE A 403 -3.75 -17.18 7.66
N LYS A 404 -3.63 -15.91 7.25
CA LYS A 404 -3.84 -14.74 8.09
C LYS A 404 -5.26 -14.71 8.69
N ALA A 405 -6.29 -15.11 7.93
CA ALA A 405 -7.65 -15.24 8.45
C ALA A 405 -7.73 -16.32 9.55
N PHE A 406 -7.08 -17.47 9.37
CA PHE A 406 -7.05 -18.53 10.40
C PHE A 406 -6.25 -18.09 11.64
N ILE A 407 -5.19 -17.30 11.46
CA ILE A 407 -4.45 -16.72 12.58
C ILE A 407 -5.33 -15.74 13.39
N ASP A 408 -6.15 -14.90 12.73
CA ASP A 408 -7.07 -13.98 13.40
C ASP A 408 -8.16 -14.74 14.19
N GLU A 409 -8.72 -15.81 13.62
CA GLU A 409 -9.67 -16.68 14.33
C GLU A 409 -9.02 -17.30 15.58
N ALA A 410 -7.81 -17.86 15.43
CA ALA A 410 -7.05 -18.45 16.53
C ALA A 410 -6.70 -17.43 17.62
N ALA A 411 -6.29 -16.22 17.23
CA ALA A 411 -5.96 -15.13 18.16
C ALA A 411 -7.20 -14.71 18.97
N THR A 412 -8.35 -14.58 18.32
CA THR A 412 -9.62 -14.25 19.01
C THR A 412 -9.99 -15.33 20.04
N ALA A 413 -9.85 -16.60 19.69
CA ALA A 413 -10.12 -17.72 20.58
C ALA A 413 -9.10 -17.82 21.73
N TYR A 414 -7.83 -17.53 21.45
CA TYR A 414 -6.76 -17.51 22.47
C TYR A 414 -6.93 -16.32 23.42
N ASN A 415 -7.21 -15.12 22.93
CA ASN A 415 -7.48 -13.94 23.76
C ASN A 415 -8.65 -14.18 24.74
N SER A 416 -9.73 -14.82 24.28
CA SER A 416 -10.91 -15.13 25.10
C SER A 416 -10.74 -16.38 25.98
N ASN A 417 -9.57 -17.00 26.05
CA ASN A 417 -9.27 -18.25 26.78
C ASN A 417 -10.06 -19.48 26.31
N THR A 418 -10.55 -19.49 25.06
CA THR A 418 -11.09 -20.70 24.42
C THR A 418 -9.96 -21.69 24.16
N TYR A 419 -8.80 -21.18 23.68
CA TYR A 419 -7.54 -21.89 23.68
C TYR A 419 -6.73 -21.46 24.92
N THR A 420 -6.11 -22.43 25.57
CA THR A 420 -5.43 -22.20 26.86
C THR A 420 -3.91 -22.04 26.71
N SER A 421 -3.39 -22.35 25.52
CA SER A 421 -1.96 -22.19 25.18
C SER A 421 -1.80 -21.67 23.75
N VAL A 422 -0.64 -21.10 23.46
CA VAL A 422 -0.21 -20.75 22.10
C VAL A 422 -0.21 -22.00 21.20
N ASP A 423 0.24 -23.15 21.73
CA ASP A 423 0.28 -24.40 20.97
C ASP A 423 -1.12 -24.87 20.52
N ASP A 424 -2.16 -24.68 21.35
CA ASP A 424 -3.55 -24.98 20.96
C ASP A 424 -4.01 -24.07 19.81
N ALA A 425 -3.65 -22.78 19.85
CA ALA A 425 -3.99 -21.80 18.80
C ALA A 425 -3.23 -22.12 17.50
N VAL A 426 -1.93 -22.40 17.58
CA VAL A 426 -1.11 -22.79 16.41
C VAL A 426 -1.66 -24.10 15.80
N LYS A 427 -2.00 -25.09 16.64
CA LYS A 427 -2.61 -26.33 16.16
C LYS A 427 -3.91 -26.08 15.39
N TYR A 428 -4.76 -25.15 15.85
CA TYR A 428 -5.97 -24.78 15.13
C TYR A 428 -5.65 -24.26 13.73
N ILE A 429 -4.65 -23.35 13.61
CA ILE A 429 -4.23 -22.81 12.32
C ILE A 429 -3.77 -23.93 11.39
N GLU A 430 -2.95 -24.85 11.89
CA GLU A 430 -2.46 -26.00 11.12
C GLU A 430 -3.60 -26.93 10.67
N ASP A 431 -4.55 -27.23 11.56
CA ASP A 431 -5.71 -28.07 11.23
C ASP A 431 -6.61 -27.38 10.17
N LYS A 432 -6.75 -26.05 10.21
CA LYS A 432 -7.46 -25.25 9.20
C LYS A 432 -6.73 -25.27 7.85
N CYS A 433 -5.44 -25.03 7.82
CA CYS A 433 -4.66 -25.13 6.60
C CYS A 433 -4.77 -26.51 5.95
N ALA A 434 -4.72 -27.58 6.75
CA ALA A 434 -4.86 -28.95 6.25
C ALA A 434 -6.26 -29.22 5.69
N SER A 435 -7.32 -28.76 6.39
CA SER A 435 -8.70 -29.06 6.02
C SER A 435 -9.26 -28.19 4.90
N GLU A 436 -8.89 -26.92 4.84
CA GLU A 436 -9.44 -25.95 3.90
C GLU A 436 -8.54 -25.65 2.70
N LEU A 437 -7.22 -25.68 2.89
CA LEU A 437 -6.24 -25.43 1.82
C LEU A 437 -5.59 -26.73 1.30
N GLY A 438 -5.72 -27.84 2.03
CA GLY A 438 -5.03 -29.08 1.68
C GLY A 438 -3.53 -29.07 1.98
N ILE A 439 -3.05 -28.10 2.75
CA ILE A 439 -1.63 -27.87 3.05
C ILE A 439 -1.34 -28.37 4.47
N SER A 440 -0.37 -29.21 4.62
CA SER A 440 0.03 -29.76 5.94
C SER A 440 1.54 -29.64 6.15
N LYS A 441 2.00 -29.83 7.40
CA LYS A 441 3.43 -29.89 7.76
C LYS A 441 4.24 -30.90 6.96
#